data_bddbdbc052c8cca03cc9ea3cea4ae98d
#
_entry.id   bddbdbc052c8cca03cc9ea3cea4ae98d
#
_cell.length_a   1.000
_cell.length_b   1.000
_cell.length_c   1.000
_cell.angle_alpha   90.00
_cell.angle_beta   90.00
_cell.angle_gamma   90.00
#
_symmetry.space_group_name_H-M   'P 1'
#
loop_
_entity.id
_entity.type
_entity.pdbx_description
1 polymer ?
#
loop_
_entity_poly.entity_id
_entity_poly.type
_entity_poly.pdbx_seq_one_letter_code
_entity_poly.pdbx_strand_id
1 'polypeptide(L)'
;MARAVGIDLGTTNSVVAVLEGGEPTVIPNAEGARTTPSVVAFTPSGEVLVGEVAKRQAVTNPDRTIRSVKRHMGTDWKVDIDGKDYRPQQISAFVLQKLKRDAEAYLGEAVTNAVITVPAYFSDAERQATKEAGEIAGLTVDRIINEPTAAALAYGLDKGDKEQTVLVFDLGGGTFDVSLLDIADGVFEVKATNGDNRLGG
;
A
#
# COMPACT_ATOMS: atom_id res chain seq x y z
N MET A 1 13.92 18.59 -8.54
CA MET A 1 12.57 18.20 -9.06
C MET A 1 11.92 17.36 -7.96
N ALA A 2 10.60 17.51 -7.76
CA ALA A 2 9.90 16.67 -6.78
C ALA A 2 10.02 15.18 -7.18
N ARG A 3 10.41 14.33 -6.24
CA ARG A 3 10.52 12.88 -6.47
C ARG A 3 9.15 12.24 -6.32
N ALA A 4 8.81 11.38 -7.26
CA ALA A 4 7.67 10.48 -7.19
C ALA A 4 8.12 9.09 -6.78
N VAL A 5 7.32 8.42 -5.95
CA VAL A 5 7.54 7.04 -5.51
C VAL A 5 6.36 6.15 -5.88
N GLY A 6 6.62 4.87 -6.06
CA GLY A 6 5.59 3.84 -6.12
C GLY A 6 5.38 3.26 -4.72
N ILE A 7 4.13 3.10 -4.31
CA ILE A 7 3.77 2.52 -3.02
C ILE A 7 2.80 1.36 -3.23
N ASP A 8 3.18 0.20 -2.72
CA ASP A 8 2.25 -0.90 -2.47
C ASP A 8 1.77 -0.80 -1.03
N LEU A 9 0.53 -0.37 -0.85
CA LEU A 9 -0.12 -0.25 0.47
C LEU A 9 -0.86 -1.56 0.78
N GLY A 10 -0.11 -2.59 1.20
CA GLY A 10 -0.64 -3.93 1.43
C GLY A 10 -1.41 -4.07 2.75
N THR A 11 -2.23 -5.11 2.84
CA THR A 11 -3.02 -5.43 4.04
C THR A 11 -2.11 -5.79 5.23
N THR A 12 -1.06 -6.55 4.98
CA THR A 12 -0.13 -7.03 6.01
C THR A 12 1.19 -6.27 6.02
N ASN A 13 1.76 -6.06 4.83
CA ASN A 13 3.02 -5.33 4.64
C ASN A 13 2.87 -4.33 3.51
N SER A 14 3.61 -3.23 3.60
CA SER A 14 3.69 -2.19 2.58
C SER A 14 5.13 -2.03 2.08
N VAL A 15 5.25 -1.55 0.85
CA VAL A 15 6.54 -1.35 0.17
C VAL A 15 6.55 0.02 -0.49
N VAL A 16 7.72 0.67 -0.48
CA VAL A 16 7.96 1.88 -1.26
C VAL A 16 9.14 1.66 -2.21
N ALA A 17 9.01 2.13 -3.43
CA ALA A 17 10.03 2.03 -4.45
C ALA A 17 10.19 3.34 -5.22
N VAL A 18 11.35 3.54 -5.80
CA VAL A 18 11.70 4.70 -6.62
C VAL A 18 12.33 4.23 -7.93
N LEU A 19 12.26 5.06 -8.96
CA LEU A 19 12.98 4.83 -10.20
C LEU A 19 14.37 5.49 -10.09
N GLU A 20 15.44 4.68 -10.07
CA GLU A 20 16.84 5.12 -10.05
C GLU A 20 17.54 4.65 -11.32
N GLY A 21 18.11 5.60 -12.09
CA GLY A 21 18.80 5.26 -13.34
C GLY A 21 17.94 4.54 -14.39
N GLY A 22 16.62 4.64 -14.29
CA GLY A 22 15.68 3.95 -15.17
C GLY A 22 15.22 2.58 -14.66
N GLU A 23 15.75 2.13 -13.51
CA GLU A 23 15.38 0.84 -12.91
C GLU A 23 14.62 1.03 -11.59
N PRO A 24 13.58 0.21 -11.33
CA PRO A 24 12.85 0.28 -10.08
C PRO A 24 13.68 -0.26 -8.91
N THR A 25 13.83 0.54 -7.87
CA THR A 25 14.58 0.19 -6.67
C THR A 25 13.64 0.22 -5.46
N VAL A 26 13.53 -0.90 -4.74
CA VAL A 26 12.79 -0.95 -3.47
C VAL A 26 13.62 -0.28 -2.38
N ILE A 27 13.04 0.72 -1.74
CA ILE A 27 13.67 1.49 -0.67
C ILE A 27 13.58 0.70 0.65
N PRO A 28 14.71 0.43 1.34
CA PRO A 28 14.66 -0.15 2.68
C PRO A 28 14.10 0.87 3.68
N ASN A 29 13.36 0.38 4.67
CA ASN A 29 12.89 1.20 5.78
C ASN A 29 14.03 1.52 6.78
N ALA A 30 13.74 2.35 7.78
CA ALA A 30 14.71 2.73 8.79
C ALA A 30 15.26 1.54 9.61
N GLU A 31 14.54 0.43 9.65
CA GLU A 31 14.93 -0.81 10.29
C GLU A 31 15.76 -1.73 9.37
N GLY A 32 16.03 -1.32 8.13
CA GLY A 32 16.82 -2.05 7.13
C GLY A 32 16.03 -3.13 6.35
N ALA A 33 14.72 -3.24 6.56
CA ALA A 33 13.87 -4.19 5.84
C ALA A 33 13.29 -3.57 4.57
N ARG A 34 13.06 -4.41 3.55
CA ARG A 34 12.44 -3.99 2.27
C ARG A 34 10.91 -3.91 2.34
N THR A 35 10.31 -4.42 3.40
CA THR A 35 8.88 -4.37 3.66
C THR A 35 8.63 -3.75 5.03
N THR A 36 7.56 -2.97 5.15
CA THR A 36 7.13 -2.35 6.39
C THR A 36 5.79 -2.96 6.80
N PRO A 37 5.66 -3.57 7.99
CA PRO A 37 4.37 -4.05 8.47
C PRO A 37 3.31 -2.95 8.46
N SER A 38 2.13 -3.22 7.90
CA SER A 38 0.98 -2.30 7.88
C SER A 38 0.27 -2.31 9.23
N VAL A 39 1.02 -1.99 10.28
CA VAL A 39 0.59 -2.00 11.69
C VAL A 39 0.82 -0.63 12.29
N VAL A 40 -0.20 -0.12 12.98
CA VAL A 40 -0.16 1.17 13.70
C VAL A 40 -0.55 0.92 15.14
N ALA A 41 0.21 1.46 16.07
CA ALA A 41 -0.10 1.37 17.49
C ALA A 41 -0.02 2.75 18.18
N PHE A 42 -0.87 2.96 19.15
CA PHE A 42 -0.88 4.17 19.98
C PHE A 42 -0.39 3.82 21.37
N THR A 43 0.66 4.49 21.82
CA THR A 43 1.18 4.32 23.17
C THR A 43 0.27 5.03 24.20
N PRO A 44 0.34 4.66 25.49
CA PRO A 44 -0.36 5.40 26.53
C PRO A 44 0.08 6.88 26.65
N SER A 45 1.28 7.22 26.18
CA SER A 45 1.78 8.60 26.13
C SER A 45 1.28 9.40 24.92
N GLY A 46 0.49 8.78 24.03
CA GLY A 46 -0.05 9.42 22.82
C GLY A 46 0.89 9.38 21.61
N GLU A 47 2.02 8.67 21.69
CA GLU A 47 2.91 8.47 20.57
C GLU A 47 2.31 7.43 19.58
N VAL A 48 2.50 7.66 18.27
CA VAL A 48 2.07 6.74 17.23
C VAL A 48 3.28 5.94 16.73
N LEU A 49 3.22 4.64 16.91
CA LEU A 49 4.20 3.68 16.40
C LEU A 49 3.70 3.08 15.09
N VAL A 50 4.59 2.85 14.13
CA VAL A 50 4.24 2.27 12.82
C VAL A 50 5.26 1.23 12.41
N GLY A 51 4.80 0.17 11.77
CA GLY A 51 5.66 -0.86 11.23
C GLY A 51 6.11 -1.89 12.25
N GLU A 52 7.36 -2.28 12.19
CA GLU A 52 7.91 -3.36 13.02
C GLU A 52 7.83 -3.04 14.52
N VAL A 53 8.08 -1.78 14.91
CA VAL A 53 7.98 -1.37 16.33
C VAL A 53 6.55 -1.48 16.85
N ALA A 54 5.55 -1.13 16.04
CA ALA A 54 4.15 -1.30 16.38
C ALA A 54 3.77 -2.79 16.48
N LYS A 55 4.27 -3.61 15.56
CA LYS A 55 4.02 -5.05 15.52
C LYS A 55 4.57 -5.75 16.77
N ARG A 56 5.81 -5.43 17.18
CA ARG A 56 6.47 -6.08 18.33
C ARG A 56 5.75 -5.86 19.64
N GLN A 57 5.21 -4.68 19.90
CA GLN A 57 4.52 -4.35 21.14
C GLN A 57 3.03 -4.75 21.15
N ALA A 58 2.51 -5.29 20.05
CA ALA A 58 1.09 -5.58 19.87
C ALA A 58 0.52 -6.58 20.89
N VAL A 59 1.34 -7.51 21.39
CA VAL A 59 0.94 -8.49 22.40
C VAL A 59 0.63 -7.82 23.75
N THR A 60 1.38 -6.79 24.09
CA THR A 60 1.24 -6.05 25.35
C THR A 60 0.30 -4.84 25.25
N ASN A 61 -0.14 -4.49 24.02
CA ASN A 61 -0.99 -3.33 23.77
C ASN A 61 -2.01 -3.65 22.64
N PRO A 62 -2.80 -4.74 22.76
CA PRO A 62 -3.65 -5.21 21.66
C PRO A 62 -4.77 -4.23 21.32
N ASP A 63 -5.41 -3.61 22.31
CA ASP A 63 -6.58 -2.73 22.11
C ASP A 63 -6.22 -1.41 21.40
N ARG A 64 -4.95 -1.04 21.40
CA ARG A 64 -4.43 0.19 20.78
C ARG A 64 -3.54 -0.10 19.58
N THR A 65 -3.55 -1.33 19.07
CA THR A 65 -2.77 -1.76 17.91
C THR A 65 -3.69 -2.19 16.78
N ILE A 66 -3.66 -1.42 15.70
CA ILE A 66 -4.51 -1.61 14.53
C ILE A 66 -3.72 -2.37 13.45
N ARG A 67 -4.31 -3.47 12.96
CA ARG A 67 -3.79 -4.30 11.89
C ARG A 67 -4.83 -4.44 10.78
N SER A 68 -4.38 -4.76 9.57
CA SER A 68 -5.24 -5.09 8.44
C SER A 68 -6.32 -4.03 8.14
N VAL A 69 -6.03 -2.76 8.40
CA VAL A 69 -6.98 -1.65 8.23
C VAL A 69 -7.46 -1.52 6.78
N LYS A 70 -6.68 -1.98 5.80
CA LYS A 70 -7.05 -1.97 4.37
C LYS A 70 -8.38 -2.67 4.09
N ARG A 71 -8.76 -3.67 4.90
CA ARG A 71 -10.04 -4.39 4.80
C ARG A 71 -11.25 -3.51 5.10
N HIS A 72 -11.05 -2.35 5.68
CA HIS A 72 -12.09 -1.41 6.07
C HIS A 72 -12.13 -0.13 5.21
N MET A 73 -11.25 -0.04 4.20
CA MET A 73 -11.22 1.12 3.31
C MET A 73 -12.58 1.32 2.64
N GLY A 74 -12.99 2.58 2.52
CA GLY A 74 -14.26 2.94 1.90
C GLY A 74 -15.52 2.62 2.73
N THR A 75 -15.38 2.16 3.98
CA THR A 75 -16.50 1.87 4.90
C THR A 75 -16.60 2.89 6.03
N ASP A 76 -17.69 2.81 6.80
CA ASP A 76 -17.92 3.64 8.00
C ASP A 76 -17.17 3.13 9.26
N TRP A 77 -16.31 2.13 9.09
CA TRP A 77 -15.51 1.61 10.20
C TRP A 77 -14.67 2.72 10.84
N LYS A 78 -14.56 2.65 12.14
CA LYS A 78 -13.73 3.53 12.93
C LYS A 78 -13.23 2.83 14.18
N VAL A 79 -12.12 3.30 14.72
CA VAL A 79 -11.59 2.88 16.01
C VAL A 79 -11.46 4.09 16.92
N ASP A 80 -11.96 3.98 18.14
CA ASP A 80 -11.75 4.98 19.19
C ASP A 80 -10.42 4.73 19.90
N ILE A 81 -9.60 5.75 19.97
CA ILE A 81 -8.37 5.77 20.75
C ILE A 81 -8.39 7.04 21.63
N ASP A 82 -8.56 6.86 22.93
CA ASP A 82 -8.59 7.95 23.91
C ASP A 82 -9.66 9.01 23.61
N GLY A 83 -10.85 8.59 23.18
CA GLY A 83 -11.98 9.47 22.82
C GLY A 83 -11.84 10.15 21.46
N LYS A 84 -10.88 9.73 20.65
CA LYS A 84 -10.72 10.20 19.27
C LYS A 84 -10.97 9.07 18.29
N ASP A 85 -11.97 9.28 17.43
CA ASP A 85 -12.29 8.35 16.34
C ASP A 85 -11.28 8.48 15.18
N TYR A 86 -10.72 7.35 14.77
CA TYR A 86 -9.87 7.25 13.58
C TYR A 86 -10.55 6.39 12.50
N ARG A 87 -10.64 6.92 11.29
CA ARG A 87 -11.13 6.23 10.10
C ARG A 87 -10.01 5.44 9.42
N PRO A 88 -10.35 4.46 8.53
CA PRO A 88 -9.34 3.64 7.85
C PRO A 88 -8.28 4.45 7.11
N GLN A 89 -8.66 5.51 6.38
CA GLN A 89 -7.73 6.36 5.66
C GLN A 89 -6.77 7.13 6.58
N GLN A 90 -7.18 7.48 7.80
CA GLN A 90 -6.31 8.14 8.77
C GLN A 90 -5.27 7.17 9.35
N ILE A 91 -5.68 5.93 9.64
CA ILE A 91 -4.75 4.88 10.09
C ILE A 91 -3.77 4.52 8.96
N SER A 92 -4.26 4.36 7.73
CA SER A 92 -3.42 4.10 6.56
C SER A 92 -2.44 5.24 6.29
N ALA A 93 -2.85 6.48 6.55
CA ALA A 93 -1.98 7.64 6.40
C ALA A 93 -0.74 7.59 7.31
N PHE A 94 -0.82 7.02 8.53
CA PHE A 94 0.36 6.82 9.36
C PHE A 94 1.38 5.87 8.73
N VAL A 95 0.90 4.80 8.07
CA VAL A 95 1.77 3.88 7.31
C VAL A 95 2.43 4.63 6.16
N LEU A 96 1.66 5.37 5.38
CA LEU A 96 2.17 6.16 4.26
C LEU A 96 3.15 7.25 4.70
N GLN A 97 2.92 7.90 5.84
CA GLN A 97 3.86 8.87 6.42
C GLN A 97 5.19 8.22 6.80
N LYS A 98 5.17 6.98 7.34
CA LYS A 98 6.41 6.25 7.62
C LYS A 98 7.15 5.94 6.32
N LEU A 99 6.47 5.38 5.31
CA LEU A 99 7.08 5.07 4.01
C LEU A 99 7.67 6.32 3.35
N LYS A 100 6.96 7.46 3.43
CA LYS A 100 7.44 8.75 2.95
C LYS A 100 8.73 9.18 3.66
N ARG A 101 8.75 9.16 5.00
CA ARG A 101 9.95 9.53 5.78
C ARG A 101 11.13 8.61 5.48
N ASP A 102 10.89 7.29 5.38
CA ASP A 102 11.93 6.33 5.06
C ASP A 102 12.49 6.59 3.65
N ALA A 103 11.62 6.90 2.68
CA ALA A 103 12.02 7.26 1.33
C ALA A 103 12.82 8.57 1.28
N GLU A 104 12.38 9.61 2.00
CA GLU A 104 13.10 10.88 2.11
C GLU A 104 14.47 10.72 2.76
N ALA A 105 14.58 9.88 3.79
CA ALA A 105 15.85 9.58 4.44
C ALA A 105 16.82 8.83 3.50
N TYR A 106 16.30 7.90 2.70
CA TYR A 106 17.10 7.16 1.72
C TYR A 106 17.57 8.05 0.56
N LEU A 107 16.67 8.88 0.03
CA LEU A 107 16.94 9.72 -1.16
C LEU A 107 17.73 11.01 -0.83
N GLY A 108 17.68 11.47 0.43
CA GLY A 108 18.24 12.76 0.84
C GLY A 108 17.49 13.97 0.29
N GLU A 109 16.25 13.78 -0.20
CA GLU A 109 15.41 14.83 -0.75
C GLU A 109 13.92 14.58 -0.45
N ALA A 110 13.10 15.63 -0.59
CA ALA A 110 11.66 15.54 -0.30
C ALA A 110 10.93 14.66 -1.32
N VAL A 111 10.01 13.83 -0.82
CA VAL A 111 9.08 13.02 -1.60
C VAL A 111 7.70 13.67 -1.53
N THR A 112 7.20 14.14 -2.65
CA THR A 112 5.93 14.88 -2.71
C THR A 112 4.84 14.13 -3.45
N ASN A 113 5.21 13.24 -4.37
CA ASN A 113 4.28 12.56 -5.27
C ASN A 113 4.33 11.04 -5.07
N ALA A 114 3.19 10.39 -5.26
CA ALA A 114 3.11 8.93 -5.19
C ALA A 114 2.11 8.35 -6.20
N VAL A 115 2.45 7.17 -6.69
CA VAL A 115 1.51 6.23 -7.31
C VAL A 115 1.25 5.13 -6.30
N ILE A 116 -0.02 4.88 -5.96
CA ILE A 116 -0.38 3.89 -4.92
C ILE A 116 -1.18 2.77 -5.57
N THR A 117 -0.89 1.52 -5.19
CA THR A 117 -1.61 0.36 -5.72
C THR A 117 -2.81 -0.01 -4.85
N VAL A 118 -3.83 -0.58 -5.50
CA VAL A 118 -5.04 -1.14 -4.86
C VAL A 118 -5.42 -2.45 -5.55
N PRO A 119 -6.14 -3.36 -4.87
CA PRO A 119 -6.73 -4.53 -5.50
C PRO A 119 -7.62 -4.13 -6.68
N ALA A 120 -7.66 -4.97 -7.74
CA ALA A 120 -8.44 -4.67 -8.93
C ALA A 120 -9.95 -4.59 -8.68
N TYR A 121 -10.45 -5.29 -7.66
CA TYR A 121 -11.86 -5.29 -7.25
C TYR A 121 -12.27 -4.11 -6.36
N PHE A 122 -11.33 -3.25 -5.93
CA PHE A 122 -11.68 -2.09 -5.10
C PHE A 122 -12.70 -1.21 -5.81
N SER A 123 -13.77 -0.89 -5.10
CA SER A 123 -14.79 0.07 -5.52
C SER A 123 -14.23 1.49 -5.57
N ASP A 124 -14.96 2.40 -6.20
CA ASP A 124 -14.59 3.82 -6.25
C ASP A 124 -14.43 4.43 -4.84
N ALA A 125 -15.26 4.03 -3.88
CA ALA A 125 -15.17 4.49 -2.50
C ALA A 125 -13.86 4.05 -1.82
N GLU A 126 -13.43 2.79 -2.04
CA GLU A 126 -12.18 2.26 -1.50
C GLU A 126 -10.95 2.91 -2.16
N ARG A 127 -11.01 3.16 -3.48
CA ARG A 127 -9.98 3.90 -4.23
C ARG A 127 -9.87 5.34 -3.74
N GLN A 128 -11.00 6.02 -3.56
CA GLN A 128 -11.04 7.39 -3.04
C GLN A 128 -10.47 7.46 -1.62
N ALA A 129 -10.85 6.54 -0.72
CA ALA A 129 -10.31 6.47 0.63
C ALA A 129 -8.79 6.21 0.65
N THR A 130 -8.28 5.42 -0.31
CA THR A 130 -6.83 5.20 -0.48
C THR A 130 -6.13 6.47 -0.93
N LYS A 131 -6.71 7.22 -1.87
CA LYS A 131 -6.21 8.53 -2.31
C LYS A 131 -6.18 9.52 -1.15
N GLU A 132 -7.25 9.62 -0.38
CA GLU A 132 -7.35 10.48 0.82
C GLU A 132 -6.27 10.14 1.85
N ALA A 133 -5.98 8.84 2.06
CA ALA A 133 -4.90 8.42 2.95
C ALA A 133 -3.54 8.98 2.50
N GLY A 134 -3.26 8.98 1.20
CA GLY A 134 -2.07 9.60 0.62
C GLY A 134 -2.02 11.11 0.86
N GLU A 135 -3.13 11.80 0.63
CA GLU A 135 -3.24 13.25 0.84
C GLU A 135 -3.07 13.62 2.32
N ILE A 136 -3.67 12.88 3.25
CA ILE A 136 -3.48 13.02 4.70
C ILE A 136 -2.01 12.80 5.09
N ALA A 137 -1.32 11.87 4.41
CA ALA A 137 0.10 11.64 4.62
C ALA A 137 1.02 12.74 4.05
N GLY A 138 0.46 13.73 3.38
CA GLY A 138 1.21 14.83 2.75
C GLY A 138 1.84 14.45 1.42
N LEU A 139 1.18 13.56 0.67
CA LEU A 139 1.55 13.15 -0.69
C LEU A 139 0.52 13.69 -1.69
N THR A 140 0.98 14.13 -2.84
CA THR A 140 0.14 14.25 -4.04
C THR A 140 0.03 12.87 -4.66
N VAL A 141 -1.18 12.31 -4.68
CA VAL A 141 -1.42 11.00 -5.29
C VAL A 141 -1.69 11.19 -6.78
N ASP A 142 -0.67 10.94 -7.59
CA ASP A 142 -0.74 11.14 -9.03
C ASP A 142 -1.66 10.12 -9.70
N ARG A 143 -1.61 8.87 -9.23
CA ARG A 143 -2.47 7.77 -9.71
C ARG A 143 -2.73 6.73 -8.64
N ILE A 144 -3.91 6.11 -8.73
CA ILE A 144 -4.22 4.81 -8.13
C ILE A 144 -4.23 3.79 -9.26
N ILE A 145 -3.44 2.72 -9.13
CA ILE A 145 -3.34 1.65 -10.14
C ILE A 145 -3.69 0.29 -9.51
N ASN A 146 -4.11 -0.66 -10.34
CA ASN A 146 -4.42 -2.00 -9.86
C ASN A 146 -3.14 -2.79 -9.53
N GLU A 147 -3.12 -3.50 -8.41
CA GLU A 147 -2.01 -4.37 -8.01
C GLU A 147 -1.61 -5.38 -9.09
N PRO A 148 -2.55 -6.12 -9.73
CA PRO A 148 -2.18 -7.05 -10.78
C PRO A 148 -1.60 -6.35 -12.02
N THR A 149 -2.04 -5.12 -12.33
CA THR A 149 -1.45 -4.32 -13.41
C THR A 149 -0.01 -3.91 -13.05
N ALA A 150 0.22 -3.48 -11.82
CA ALA A 150 1.56 -3.13 -11.34
C ALA A 150 2.51 -4.34 -11.37
N ALA A 151 2.03 -5.52 -10.98
CA ALA A 151 2.79 -6.77 -11.03
C ALA A 151 3.16 -7.15 -12.48
N ALA A 152 2.21 -7.05 -13.41
CA ALA A 152 2.44 -7.32 -14.83
C ALA A 152 3.46 -6.34 -15.44
N LEU A 153 3.37 -5.04 -15.11
CA LEU A 153 4.34 -4.03 -15.52
C LEU A 153 5.74 -4.33 -14.96
N ALA A 154 5.84 -4.69 -13.67
CA ALA A 154 7.11 -5.03 -13.04
C ALA A 154 7.76 -6.28 -13.65
N TYR A 155 6.97 -7.20 -14.17
CA TYR A 155 7.44 -8.38 -14.92
C TYR A 155 7.88 -8.05 -16.35
N GLY A 156 7.61 -6.84 -16.83
CA GLY A 156 8.00 -6.38 -18.17
C GLY A 156 7.06 -6.81 -19.29
N LEU A 157 5.81 -7.12 -18.97
CA LEU A 157 4.81 -7.55 -19.97
C LEU A 157 4.33 -6.42 -20.88
N ASP A 158 4.62 -5.17 -20.55
CA ASP A 158 4.36 -4.00 -21.38
C ASP A 158 5.31 -3.88 -22.60
N LYS A 159 6.43 -4.62 -22.55
CA LYS A 159 7.52 -4.53 -23.56
C LYS A 159 7.38 -5.52 -24.70
N GLY A 160 6.31 -6.29 -24.73
CA GLY A 160 6.08 -7.30 -25.77
C GLY A 160 5.13 -6.82 -26.85
N ASP A 161 5.46 -7.09 -28.14
CA ASP A 161 4.60 -6.77 -29.32
C ASP A 161 3.45 -7.77 -29.50
N LYS A 162 3.25 -8.69 -28.57
CA LYS A 162 2.24 -9.76 -28.69
C LYS A 162 1.10 -9.51 -27.70
N GLU A 163 -0.11 -9.69 -28.18
CA GLU A 163 -1.29 -9.83 -27.34
C GLU A 163 -1.10 -11.04 -26.41
N GLN A 164 -1.36 -10.84 -25.12
CA GLN A 164 -1.21 -11.88 -24.10
C GLN A 164 -2.38 -11.83 -23.13
N THR A 165 -2.85 -13.00 -22.74
CA THR A 165 -3.75 -13.15 -21.60
C THR A 165 -2.93 -13.68 -20.43
N VAL A 166 -2.92 -12.98 -19.33
CA VAL A 166 -2.08 -13.24 -18.14
C VAL A 166 -2.95 -13.47 -16.93
N LEU A 167 -2.67 -14.54 -16.19
CA LEU A 167 -3.23 -14.77 -14.86
C LEU A 167 -2.23 -14.27 -13.81
N VAL A 168 -2.65 -13.29 -13.01
CA VAL A 168 -1.92 -12.88 -11.82
C VAL A 168 -2.54 -13.56 -10.60
N PHE A 169 -1.72 -14.34 -9.89
CA PHE A 169 -2.09 -15.06 -8.69
C PHE A 169 -1.32 -14.45 -7.51
N ASP A 170 -2.03 -13.72 -6.65
CA ASP A 170 -1.46 -13.01 -5.51
C ASP A 170 -1.98 -13.59 -4.20
N LEU A 171 -1.12 -14.35 -3.50
CA LEU A 171 -1.39 -14.85 -2.17
C LEU A 171 -0.55 -14.08 -1.16
N GLY A 172 -1.16 -13.07 -0.56
CA GLY A 172 -0.54 -12.23 0.45
C GLY A 172 -0.64 -12.82 1.88
N GLY A 173 -0.14 -12.06 2.85
CA GLY A 173 -0.21 -12.43 4.27
C GLY A 173 -1.60 -12.27 4.89
N GLY A 174 -2.58 -11.71 4.18
CA GLY A 174 -3.92 -11.46 4.70
C GLY A 174 -5.04 -11.53 3.68
N THR A 175 -4.72 -11.56 2.40
CA THR A 175 -5.67 -11.64 1.28
C THR A 175 -5.13 -12.60 0.21
N PHE A 176 -6.05 -13.15 -0.55
CA PHE A 176 -5.79 -13.89 -1.77
C PHE A 176 -6.53 -13.22 -2.91
N ASP A 177 -5.83 -12.89 -3.98
CA ASP A 177 -6.35 -12.22 -5.15
C ASP A 177 -5.90 -12.92 -6.42
N VAL A 178 -6.83 -13.15 -7.35
CA VAL A 178 -6.52 -13.66 -8.67
C VAL A 178 -7.17 -12.76 -9.71
N SER A 179 -6.39 -12.36 -10.73
CA SER A 179 -6.85 -11.48 -11.79
C SER A 179 -6.43 -12.00 -13.15
N LEU A 180 -7.35 -11.97 -14.09
CA LEU A 180 -7.10 -12.26 -15.49
C LEU A 180 -6.99 -10.92 -16.23
N LEU A 181 -5.86 -10.71 -16.90
CA LEU A 181 -5.58 -9.50 -17.67
C LEU A 181 -5.35 -9.85 -19.14
N ASP A 182 -5.93 -9.04 -20.03
CA ASP A 182 -5.49 -8.99 -21.43
C ASP A 182 -4.53 -7.80 -21.58
N ILE A 183 -3.42 -8.06 -22.27
CA ILE A 183 -2.37 -7.08 -22.51
C ILE A 183 -2.19 -7.00 -24.04
N ALA A 184 -2.46 -5.83 -24.59
CA ALA A 184 -2.29 -5.54 -26.03
C ALA A 184 -1.86 -4.08 -26.20
N ASP A 185 -0.87 -3.83 -27.04
CA ASP A 185 -0.38 -2.49 -27.39
C ASP A 185 -0.05 -1.60 -26.16
N GLY A 186 0.47 -2.21 -25.08
CA GLY A 186 0.78 -1.51 -23.83
C GLY A 186 -0.46 -1.16 -22.99
N VAL A 187 -1.65 -1.63 -23.38
CA VAL A 187 -2.90 -1.47 -22.61
C VAL A 187 -3.14 -2.74 -21.79
N PHE A 188 -3.46 -2.53 -20.51
CA PHE A 188 -3.79 -3.60 -19.56
C PHE A 188 -5.27 -3.54 -19.24
N GLU A 189 -6.02 -4.54 -19.68
CA GLU A 189 -7.45 -4.68 -19.39
C GLU A 189 -7.69 -5.80 -18.39
N VAL A 190 -8.31 -5.49 -17.25
CA VAL A 190 -8.72 -6.51 -16.27
C VAL A 190 -10.03 -7.15 -16.75
N LYS A 191 -9.99 -8.40 -17.16
CA LYS A 191 -11.15 -9.15 -17.69
C LYS A 191 -11.98 -9.76 -16.57
N ALA A 192 -11.33 -10.26 -15.54
CA ALA A 192 -11.99 -10.88 -14.40
C ALA A 192 -11.10 -10.79 -13.15
N THR A 193 -11.73 -10.71 -12.01
CA THR A 193 -11.07 -10.81 -10.72
C THR A 193 -11.88 -11.70 -9.78
N ASN A 194 -11.19 -12.40 -8.89
CA ASN A 194 -11.77 -13.15 -7.79
C ASN A 194 -10.77 -13.21 -6.65
N GLY A 195 -11.20 -13.63 -5.47
CA GLY A 195 -10.30 -13.74 -4.33
C GLY A 195 -11.03 -13.88 -3.02
N ASP A 196 -10.27 -13.86 -1.93
CA ASP A 196 -10.79 -13.87 -0.57
C ASP A 196 -9.99 -12.88 0.29
N ASN A 197 -10.65 -11.88 0.82
CA ASN A 197 -10.03 -10.83 1.63
C ASN A 197 -9.73 -11.27 3.08
N ARG A 198 -9.92 -12.55 3.41
CA ARG A 198 -9.63 -13.16 4.72
C ARG A 198 -8.74 -14.41 4.62
N LEU A 199 -8.35 -14.79 3.42
CA LEU A 199 -7.42 -15.89 3.17
C LEU A 199 -6.01 -15.33 2.98
N GLY A 200 -5.07 -15.78 3.79
CA GLY A 200 -3.68 -15.34 3.71
C GLY A 200 -2.75 -16.21 4.54
N GLY A 201 -1.45 -16.05 4.33
CA GLY A 201 -0.41 -16.79 5.05
C GLY A 201 -0.22 -16.41 6.53
#